data_28cc4b18863c096b894240be0ff4e47a
#
_entry.id   28cc4b18863c096b894240be0ff4e47a
#
_cell.length_a   1.000
_cell.length_b   1.000
_cell.length_c   1.000
_cell.angle_alpha   90.00
_cell.angle_beta   90.00
_cell.angle_gamma   90.00
#
_symmetry.space_group_name_H-M   'P 1'
#
loop_
_entity.id
_entity.type
_entity.pdbx_description
1 polymer ?
#
loop_
_entity_poly.entity_id
_entity_poly.type
_entity_poly.pdbx_seq_one_letter_code
_entity_poly.pdbx_strand_id
1 'polypeptide(L)'
;MKPLILALGVVFAVGSPSAQTPAWPPSPGHAQVPIWPGVVPDAQPVEGPEESGTVVDRVGSKKLVAGRPWAYVGRVSQPTMTVYSPEGSNTGAAVVVFPGGGYNILAIDLEGTEVCDWLTSKGITCVLLKYRVPCVKSGPYLDCRTALEDAQRTVGLVRLQAAPWHIDPHKIGVLGFSAGGHMAAAIS
;
A
#
# COMPACT_ATOMS: atom_id res chain seq x y z
N MET A 1 59.97 13.65 -26.58
CA MET A 1 59.40 13.00 -25.39
C MET A 1 58.04 13.62 -25.13
N LYS A 2 56.93 12.89 -25.35
CA LYS A 2 55.56 13.35 -25.09
C LYS A 2 55.10 12.75 -23.75
N PRO A 3 54.52 13.54 -22.83
CA PRO A 3 54.02 12.97 -21.58
C PRO A 3 52.70 12.20 -21.80
N LEU A 4 52.65 11.02 -21.26
CA LEU A 4 51.48 10.14 -21.21
C LEU A 4 50.60 10.60 -20.03
N ILE A 5 49.42 11.17 -20.31
CA ILE A 5 48.43 11.51 -19.28
C ILE A 5 47.56 10.28 -19.00
N LEU A 6 47.74 9.71 -17.80
CA LEU A 6 46.94 8.61 -17.33
C LEU A 6 45.66 9.19 -16.73
N ALA A 7 44.53 9.00 -17.42
CA ALA A 7 43.22 9.36 -16.88
C ALA A 7 42.72 8.28 -15.94
N LEU A 8 42.64 8.58 -14.65
CA LEU A 8 42.08 7.69 -13.63
C LEU A 8 40.56 7.84 -13.67
N GLY A 9 39.87 6.86 -14.28
CA GLY A 9 38.41 6.81 -14.30
C GLY A 9 37.90 6.33 -12.94
N VAL A 10 37.24 7.20 -12.19
CA VAL A 10 36.51 6.83 -10.98
C VAL A 10 35.15 6.21 -11.38
N VAL A 11 35.02 4.92 -11.25
CA VAL A 11 33.72 4.22 -11.44
C VAL A 11 32.92 4.37 -10.16
N PHE A 12 31.90 5.21 -10.18
CA PHE A 12 30.87 5.22 -9.14
C PHE A 12 29.99 3.99 -9.30
N ALA A 13 30.13 3.02 -8.41
CA ALA A 13 29.17 1.93 -8.27
C ALA A 13 27.87 2.53 -7.69
N VAL A 14 26.87 2.72 -8.54
CA VAL A 14 25.51 3.03 -8.11
C VAL A 14 24.94 1.74 -7.53
N GLY A 15 25.00 1.60 -6.20
CA GLY A 15 24.36 0.52 -5.49
C GLY A 15 22.86 0.56 -5.77
N SER A 16 22.33 -0.48 -6.40
CA SER A 16 20.88 -0.67 -6.50
C SER A 16 20.32 -0.74 -5.07
N PRO A 17 19.25 0.01 -4.73
CA PRO A 17 18.61 -0.14 -3.44
C PRO A 17 18.15 -1.59 -3.28
N SER A 18 18.63 -2.27 -2.24
CA SER A 18 18.13 -3.60 -1.86
C SER A 18 16.63 -3.51 -1.67
N ALA A 19 15.85 -4.19 -2.49
CA ALA A 19 14.42 -4.33 -2.28
C ALA A 19 14.22 -5.04 -0.94
N GLN A 20 13.72 -4.33 0.07
CA GLN A 20 13.39 -4.92 1.36
C GLN A 20 12.28 -5.95 1.15
N THR A 21 12.44 -7.12 1.72
CA THR A 21 11.37 -8.12 1.74
C THR A 21 10.18 -7.52 2.50
N PRO A 22 8.98 -7.48 1.91
CA PRO A 22 7.81 -6.92 2.59
C PRO A 22 7.52 -7.68 3.88
N ALA A 23 7.22 -6.96 4.95
CA ALA A 23 6.85 -7.58 6.24
C ALA A 23 5.51 -8.34 6.14
N TRP A 24 4.65 -7.96 5.21
CA TRP A 24 3.40 -8.64 4.89
C TRP A 24 3.45 -9.07 3.41
N PRO A 25 3.69 -10.35 3.11
CA PRO A 25 3.60 -10.85 1.74
C PRO A 25 2.13 -10.84 1.29
N PRO A 26 1.85 -10.56 0.02
CA PRO A 26 0.49 -10.70 -0.51
C PRO A 26 0.08 -12.18 -0.50
N SER A 27 -1.22 -12.45 -0.67
CA SER A 27 -1.74 -13.80 -0.84
C SER A 27 -1.00 -14.52 -1.99
N PRO A 28 -0.84 -15.85 -1.94
CA PRO A 28 -0.17 -16.61 -3.00
C PRO A 28 -0.72 -16.27 -4.40
N GLY A 29 0.16 -16.12 -5.37
CA GLY A 29 -0.20 -15.74 -6.74
C GLY A 29 -0.33 -14.23 -7.00
N HIS A 30 -0.24 -13.40 -5.97
CA HIS A 30 -0.30 -11.94 -6.08
C HIS A 30 1.05 -11.29 -5.80
N ALA A 31 1.29 -10.12 -6.38
CA ALA A 31 2.50 -9.34 -6.17
C ALA A 31 2.18 -7.95 -5.62
N GLN A 32 3.01 -7.46 -4.71
CA GLN A 32 2.98 -6.07 -4.31
C GLN A 32 3.71 -5.21 -5.34
N VAL A 33 3.00 -4.25 -5.93
CA VAL A 33 3.54 -3.33 -6.93
C VAL A 33 3.79 -1.98 -6.28
N PRO A 34 5.03 -1.44 -6.30
CA PRO A 34 5.28 -0.07 -5.85
C PRO A 34 4.42 0.93 -6.63
N ILE A 35 3.77 1.85 -5.93
CA ILE A 35 2.95 2.88 -6.58
C ILE A 35 3.78 4.08 -7.06
N TRP A 36 5.00 4.23 -6.56
CA TRP A 36 5.95 5.26 -6.98
C TRP A 36 7.17 4.61 -7.65
N PRO A 37 7.48 4.94 -8.90
CA PRO A 37 8.69 4.44 -9.55
C PRO A 37 9.90 5.23 -9.02
N GLY A 38 10.76 4.58 -8.25
CA GLY A 38 11.96 5.21 -7.68
C GLY A 38 11.73 5.84 -6.31
N VAL A 39 12.19 7.08 -6.13
CA VAL A 39 12.08 7.79 -4.85
C VAL A 39 10.64 8.15 -4.57
N VAL A 40 10.16 7.79 -3.37
CA VAL A 40 8.81 8.14 -2.91
C VAL A 40 8.77 9.65 -2.61
N PRO A 41 7.82 10.42 -3.18
CA PRO A 41 7.72 11.85 -2.93
C PRO A 41 7.38 12.14 -1.47
N ASP A 42 7.80 13.29 -0.97
CA ASP A 42 7.52 13.77 0.40
C ASP A 42 7.79 12.74 1.49
N ALA A 43 8.83 11.90 1.28
CA ALA A 43 9.18 10.82 2.19
C ALA A 43 9.44 11.37 3.60
N GLN A 44 8.70 10.85 4.58
CA GLN A 44 8.88 11.17 5.97
C GLN A 44 9.76 10.10 6.65
N PRO A 45 10.61 10.52 7.61
CA PRO A 45 11.37 9.55 8.39
C PRO A 45 10.44 8.58 9.14
N VAL A 46 10.67 7.28 8.95
CA VAL A 46 9.99 6.22 9.71
C VAL A 46 11.06 5.44 10.47
N GLU A 47 10.87 5.30 11.78
CA GLU A 47 11.82 4.59 12.63
C GLU A 47 11.73 3.09 12.42
N GLY A 48 12.82 2.48 11.94
CA GLY A 48 12.95 1.04 11.74
C GLY A 48 12.28 0.54 10.44
N PRO A 49 12.39 -0.77 10.18
CA PRO A 49 11.81 -1.40 8.99
C PRO A 49 10.29 -1.52 9.09
N GLU A 50 9.65 -1.75 7.94
CA GLU A 50 8.25 -2.17 7.90
C GLU A 50 8.05 -3.40 8.79
N GLU A 51 6.96 -3.43 9.55
CA GLU A 51 6.64 -4.51 10.46
C GLU A 51 5.23 -5.05 10.23
N SER A 52 5.00 -6.30 10.61
CA SER A 52 3.68 -6.90 10.67
C SER A 52 3.52 -7.73 11.95
N GLY A 53 2.29 -7.92 12.38
CA GLY A 53 2.01 -8.70 13.57
C GLY A 53 0.51 -8.87 13.81
N THR A 54 0.18 -9.57 14.90
CA THR A 54 -1.21 -9.66 15.38
C THR A 54 -1.45 -8.57 16.41
N VAL A 55 -2.60 -7.91 16.33
CA VAL A 55 -2.95 -6.87 17.29
C VAL A 55 -3.26 -7.49 18.64
N VAL A 56 -2.62 -6.96 19.67
CA VAL A 56 -2.80 -7.37 21.07
C VAL A 56 -3.31 -6.21 21.92
N ASP A 57 -3.92 -6.52 23.05
CA ASP A 57 -4.31 -5.56 24.07
C ASP A 57 -3.12 -5.18 24.98
N ARG A 58 -3.40 -4.39 26.01
CA ARG A 58 -2.36 -3.90 26.96
C ARG A 58 -1.72 -5.01 27.80
N VAL A 59 -2.35 -6.17 27.91
CA VAL A 59 -1.85 -7.33 28.65
C VAL A 59 -1.29 -8.43 27.75
N GLY A 60 -1.15 -8.14 26.45
CA GLY A 60 -0.58 -9.05 25.46
C GLY A 60 -1.56 -10.08 24.90
N SER A 61 -2.85 -10.01 25.25
CA SER A 61 -3.86 -10.89 24.68
C SER A 61 -4.28 -10.43 23.28
N LYS A 62 -4.50 -11.38 22.36
CA LYS A 62 -4.94 -11.06 21.00
C LYS A 62 -6.27 -10.32 21.02
N LYS A 63 -6.32 -9.14 20.39
CA LYS A 63 -7.58 -8.44 20.16
C LYS A 63 -8.38 -9.18 19.10
N LEU A 64 -9.63 -9.49 19.40
CA LEU A 64 -10.51 -10.23 18.51
C LEU A 64 -11.55 -9.29 17.87
N VAL A 65 -11.82 -9.52 16.60
CA VAL A 65 -12.97 -8.98 15.87
C VAL A 65 -13.76 -10.17 15.36
N ALA A 66 -15.06 -10.21 15.66
CA ALA A 66 -15.91 -11.35 15.38
C ALA A 66 -15.31 -12.72 15.86
N GLY A 67 -14.64 -12.70 17.01
CA GLY A 67 -14.01 -13.90 17.61
C GLY A 67 -12.68 -14.31 16.99
N ARG A 68 -12.14 -13.55 16.01
CA ARG A 68 -10.88 -13.87 15.32
C ARG A 68 -9.80 -12.81 15.59
N PRO A 69 -8.53 -13.22 15.77
CA PRO A 69 -7.42 -12.29 15.78
C PRO A 69 -7.24 -11.68 14.38
N TRP A 70 -6.67 -10.51 14.30
CA TRP A 70 -6.40 -9.82 13.05
C TRP A 70 -4.97 -9.27 12.98
N ALA A 71 -4.48 -9.14 11.77
CA ALA A 71 -3.11 -8.74 11.50
C ALA A 71 -3.01 -7.25 11.13
N TYR A 72 -1.86 -6.67 11.45
CA TYR A 72 -1.53 -5.31 11.04
C TYR A 72 -0.21 -5.25 10.27
N VAL A 73 -0.06 -4.19 9.50
CA VAL A 73 1.23 -3.70 8.97
C VAL A 73 1.46 -2.30 9.48
N GLY A 74 2.66 -2.01 9.90
CA GLY A 74 3.09 -0.69 10.37
C GLY A 74 4.42 -0.27 9.77
N ARG A 75 4.82 0.99 10.00
CA ARG A 75 6.09 1.56 9.50
C ARG A 75 6.25 1.44 7.98
N VAL A 76 5.16 1.67 7.26
CA VAL A 76 5.15 1.64 5.80
C VAL A 76 5.76 2.92 5.26
N SER A 77 7.00 2.84 4.76
CA SER A 77 7.70 3.94 4.07
C SER A 77 7.67 3.78 2.55
N GLN A 78 7.46 2.56 2.07
CA GLN A 78 7.37 2.21 0.66
C GLN A 78 5.96 1.71 0.35
N PRO A 79 5.06 2.61 -0.14
CA PRO A 79 3.68 2.22 -0.40
C PRO A 79 3.58 1.34 -1.64
N THR A 80 2.72 0.32 -1.54
CA THR A 80 2.49 -0.65 -2.61
C THR A 80 1.00 -0.91 -2.81
N MET A 81 0.62 -1.36 -3.98
CA MET A 81 -0.71 -1.91 -4.22
C MET A 81 -0.62 -3.38 -4.61
N THR A 82 -1.66 -4.13 -4.28
CA THR A 82 -1.85 -5.51 -4.72
C THR A 82 -3.19 -5.63 -5.46
N VAL A 83 -3.16 -6.23 -6.65
CA VAL A 83 -4.37 -6.41 -7.47
C VAL A 83 -4.88 -7.83 -7.29
N TYR A 84 -6.15 -7.94 -6.93
CA TYR A 84 -6.90 -9.19 -6.81
C TYR A 84 -7.97 -9.20 -7.89
N SER A 85 -7.78 -10.02 -8.91
CA SER A 85 -8.73 -10.18 -10.00
C SER A 85 -9.72 -11.30 -9.70
N PRO A 86 -11.00 -11.16 -10.09
CA PRO A 86 -11.98 -12.24 -9.90
C PRO A 86 -11.60 -13.46 -10.74
N GLU A 87 -11.77 -14.66 -10.17
CA GLU A 87 -11.71 -15.91 -10.91
C GLU A 87 -13.07 -16.18 -11.57
N GLY A 88 -13.15 -16.18 -12.89
CA GLY A 88 -14.38 -16.41 -13.64
C GLY A 88 -15.09 -15.14 -14.10
N SER A 89 -16.33 -14.89 -13.67
CA SER A 89 -17.10 -13.73 -14.11
C SER A 89 -16.48 -12.42 -13.63
N ASN A 90 -16.20 -11.51 -14.57
CA ASN A 90 -15.68 -10.17 -14.30
C ASN A 90 -16.69 -9.11 -14.75
N THR A 91 -17.11 -8.25 -13.83
CA THR A 91 -18.08 -7.16 -14.09
C THR A 91 -17.44 -5.95 -14.77
N GLY A 92 -16.11 -5.92 -14.86
CA GLY A 92 -15.33 -4.74 -15.26
C GLY A 92 -15.26 -3.65 -14.19
N ALA A 93 -15.92 -3.82 -13.04
CA ALA A 93 -15.81 -2.88 -11.94
C ALA A 93 -14.54 -3.16 -11.10
N ALA A 94 -13.97 -2.09 -10.53
CA ALA A 94 -12.87 -2.19 -9.59
C ALA A 94 -13.13 -1.33 -8.34
N VAL A 95 -12.61 -1.78 -7.20
CA VAL A 95 -12.64 -1.04 -5.95
C VAL A 95 -11.22 -0.96 -5.38
N VAL A 96 -10.75 0.26 -5.13
CA VAL A 96 -9.51 0.49 -4.39
C VAL A 96 -9.83 0.52 -2.91
N VAL A 97 -9.19 -0.36 -2.14
CA VAL A 97 -9.47 -0.58 -0.71
C VAL A 97 -8.38 0.06 0.14
N PHE A 98 -8.82 0.86 1.11
CA PHE A 98 -7.97 1.54 2.08
C PHE A 98 -8.25 1.00 3.48
N PRO A 99 -7.38 0.13 4.05
CA PRO A 99 -7.53 -0.34 5.41
C PRO A 99 -7.48 0.80 6.44
N GLY A 100 -8.15 0.64 7.56
CA GLY A 100 -8.03 1.53 8.71
C GLY A 100 -6.81 1.20 9.56
N GLY A 101 -6.74 1.83 10.74
CA GLY A 101 -5.66 1.66 11.71
C GLY A 101 -5.20 2.99 12.30
N GLY A 102 -6.07 4.01 12.28
CA GLY A 102 -5.82 5.33 12.90
C GLY A 102 -4.64 6.08 12.31
N TYR A 103 -4.27 5.80 11.06
CA TYR A 103 -3.05 6.31 10.39
C TYR A 103 -1.73 5.96 11.10
N ASN A 104 -1.75 4.97 11.99
CA ASN A 104 -0.53 4.46 12.65
C ASN A 104 -0.12 3.10 12.10
N ILE A 105 -1.11 2.27 11.79
CA ILE A 105 -0.97 0.93 11.22
C ILE A 105 -2.03 0.72 10.15
N LEU A 106 -2.00 -0.43 9.48
CA LEU A 106 -3.02 -0.88 8.53
C LEU A 106 -3.60 -2.21 9.02
N ALA A 107 -4.92 -2.32 9.17
CA ALA A 107 -5.62 -3.58 9.45
C ALA A 107 -5.67 -4.44 8.17
N ILE A 108 -4.53 -4.99 7.79
CA ILE A 108 -4.24 -5.42 6.41
C ILE A 108 -5.02 -6.68 5.99
N ASP A 109 -5.37 -7.58 6.91
CA ASP A 109 -6.20 -8.74 6.64
C ASP A 109 -7.69 -8.42 6.75
N LEU A 110 -8.14 -7.99 7.93
CA LEU A 110 -9.54 -7.76 8.27
C LEU A 110 -10.23 -6.73 7.35
N GLU A 111 -9.54 -5.62 7.06
CA GLU A 111 -10.05 -4.49 6.27
C GLU A 111 -9.36 -4.39 4.90
N GLY A 112 -8.59 -5.40 4.54
CA GLY A 112 -7.82 -5.49 3.31
C GLY A 112 -8.08 -6.79 2.56
N THR A 113 -7.33 -7.86 2.83
CA THR A 113 -7.39 -9.10 2.04
C THR A 113 -8.75 -9.77 2.13
N GLU A 114 -9.41 -9.81 3.31
CA GLU A 114 -10.75 -10.38 3.44
C GLU A 114 -11.81 -9.61 2.63
N VAL A 115 -11.65 -8.29 2.54
CA VAL A 115 -12.51 -7.45 1.69
C VAL A 115 -12.26 -7.73 0.21
N CYS A 116 -10.99 -7.93 -0.18
CA CYS A 116 -10.64 -8.31 -1.54
C CYS A 116 -11.23 -9.66 -1.94
N ASP A 117 -11.17 -10.66 -1.05
CA ASP A 117 -11.78 -11.98 -1.26
C ASP A 117 -13.29 -11.85 -1.49
N TRP A 118 -13.96 -11.01 -0.69
CA TRP A 118 -15.39 -10.75 -0.87
C TRP A 118 -15.69 -10.06 -2.18
N LEU A 119 -14.95 -9.00 -2.55
CA LEU A 119 -15.16 -8.26 -3.82
C LEU A 119 -14.94 -9.16 -5.03
N THR A 120 -13.86 -9.94 -5.04
CA THR A 120 -13.55 -10.85 -6.16
C THR A 120 -14.59 -11.95 -6.30
N SER A 121 -15.18 -12.44 -5.18
CA SER A 121 -16.32 -13.38 -5.21
C SER A 121 -17.57 -12.80 -5.88
N LYS A 122 -17.66 -11.46 -6.02
CA LYS A 122 -18.74 -10.74 -6.71
C LYS A 122 -18.37 -10.33 -8.14
N GLY A 123 -17.23 -10.78 -8.65
CA GLY A 123 -16.74 -10.41 -9.97
C GLY A 123 -16.19 -8.99 -10.05
N ILE A 124 -15.77 -8.40 -8.93
CA ILE A 124 -15.23 -7.05 -8.85
C ILE A 124 -13.72 -7.14 -8.57
N THR A 125 -12.90 -6.48 -9.37
CA THR A 125 -11.47 -6.37 -9.10
C THR A 125 -11.22 -5.56 -7.82
N CYS A 126 -10.42 -6.10 -6.91
CA CYS A 126 -9.98 -5.38 -5.71
C CYS A 126 -8.54 -4.93 -5.87
N VAL A 127 -8.27 -3.67 -5.54
CA VAL A 127 -6.91 -3.14 -5.46
C VAL A 127 -6.65 -2.70 -4.02
N LEU A 128 -5.90 -3.50 -3.28
CA LEU A 128 -5.55 -3.21 -1.89
C LEU A 128 -4.34 -2.28 -1.84
N LEU A 129 -4.52 -1.11 -1.23
CA LEU A 129 -3.43 -0.15 -1.02
C LEU A 129 -2.82 -0.32 0.38
N LYS A 130 -1.52 -0.60 0.41
CA LYS A 130 -0.67 -0.49 1.58
C LYS A 130 -0.04 0.91 1.56
N TYR A 131 -0.72 1.89 2.14
CA TYR A 131 -0.30 3.29 2.13
C TYR A 131 0.65 3.63 3.28
N ARG A 132 1.35 4.76 3.18
CA ARG A 132 2.35 5.21 4.17
C ARG A 132 1.73 5.45 5.54
N VAL A 133 2.32 4.83 6.56
CA VAL A 133 2.03 5.00 7.98
C VAL A 133 3.33 4.86 8.80
N PRO A 134 3.44 5.52 9.98
CA PRO A 134 2.46 6.42 10.58
C PRO A 134 2.43 7.78 9.90
N CYS A 135 1.30 8.49 10.03
CA CYS A 135 1.26 9.92 9.74
C CYS A 135 2.08 10.70 10.78
N VAL A 136 2.70 11.78 10.33
CA VAL A 136 3.48 12.64 11.24
C VAL A 136 2.57 13.54 12.07
N LYS A 137 2.99 13.84 13.29
CA LYS A 137 2.31 14.84 14.13
C LYS A 137 2.72 16.24 13.69
N SER A 138 1.73 17.09 13.41
CA SER A 138 1.92 18.51 13.14
C SER A 138 1.13 19.31 14.19
N GLY A 139 1.80 19.65 15.29
CA GLY A 139 1.13 20.25 16.45
C GLY A 139 0.11 19.29 17.08
N PRO A 140 -1.16 19.72 17.31
CA PRO A 140 -2.21 18.87 17.87
C PRO A 140 -2.85 17.93 16.83
N TYR A 141 -2.51 18.03 15.55
CA TYR A 141 -3.13 17.30 14.44
C TYR A 141 -2.17 16.28 13.82
N LEU A 142 -2.74 15.29 13.12
CA LEU A 142 -2.00 14.40 12.25
C LEU A 142 -1.91 15.01 10.85
N ASP A 143 -0.71 15.06 10.28
CA ASP A 143 -0.50 15.37 8.87
C ASP A 143 -0.42 14.06 8.08
N CYS A 144 -1.50 13.74 7.37
CA CYS A 144 -1.65 12.52 6.59
C CYS A 144 -1.61 12.78 5.07
N ARG A 145 -1.02 13.90 4.63
CA ARG A 145 -0.93 14.26 3.19
C ARG A 145 -0.33 13.14 2.38
N THR A 146 0.75 12.52 2.85
CA THR A 146 1.43 11.44 2.14
C THR A 146 0.55 10.22 1.92
N ALA A 147 -0.34 9.89 2.86
CA ALA A 147 -1.32 8.82 2.70
C ALA A 147 -2.38 9.18 1.65
N LEU A 148 -2.83 10.45 1.61
CA LEU A 148 -3.77 10.94 0.58
C LEU A 148 -3.12 10.94 -0.81
N GLU A 149 -1.86 11.33 -0.94
CA GLU A 149 -1.08 11.25 -2.18
C GLU A 149 -1.00 9.81 -2.69
N ASP A 150 -0.73 8.86 -1.80
CA ASP A 150 -0.70 7.44 -2.13
C ASP A 150 -2.06 6.93 -2.64
N ALA A 151 -3.16 7.37 -2.01
CA ALA A 151 -4.51 7.01 -2.43
C ALA A 151 -4.85 7.58 -3.82
N GLN A 152 -4.62 8.87 -4.04
CA GLN A 152 -4.84 9.54 -5.34
C GLN A 152 -3.98 8.89 -6.44
N ARG A 153 -2.71 8.64 -6.14
CA ARG A 153 -1.78 7.97 -7.07
C ARG A 153 -2.30 6.59 -7.46
N THR A 154 -2.75 5.81 -6.48
CA THR A 154 -3.27 4.45 -6.72
C THR A 154 -4.49 4.47 -7.62
N VAL A 155 -5.46 5.34 -7.38
CA VAL A 155 -6.64 5.48 -8.25
C VAL A 155 -6.23 5.87 -9.68
N GLY A 156 -5.25 6.77 -9.82
CA GLY A 156 -4.69 7.15 -11.13
C GLY A 156 -4.03 5.97 -11.85
N LEU A 157 -3.26 5.15 -11.13
CA LEU A 157 -2.62 3.95 -11.68
C LEU A 157 -3.64 2.89 -12.10
N VAL A 158 -4.70 2.67 -11.31
CA VAL A 158 -5.78 1.74 -11.67
C VAL A 158 -6.47 2.17 -12.95
N ARG A 159 -6.74 3.47 -13.14
CA ARG A 159 -7.28 4.00 -14.40
C ARG A 159 -6.33 3.79 -15.58
N LEU A 160 -5.04 4.05 -15.37
CA LEU A 160 -4.02 3.89 -16.42
C LEU A 160 -3.86 2.42 -16.84
N GLN A 161 -3.99 1.49 -15.89
CA GLN A 161 -3.83 0.05 -16.09
C GLN A 161 -5.18 -0.68 -16.28
N ALA A 162 -6.26 0.05 -16.49
CA ALA A 162 -7.60 -0.53 -16.53
C ALA A 162 -7.77 -1.59 -17.62
N ALA A 163 -7.28 -1.33 -18.85
CA ALA A 163 -7.42 -2.27 -19.96
C ALA A 163 -6.69 -3.61 -19.74
N PRO A 164 -5.40 -3.66 -19.39
CA PRO A 164 -4.71 -4.92 -19.12
C PRO A 164 -5.27 -5.69 -17.90
N TRP A 165 -5.96 -5.02 -16.98
CA TRP A 165 -6.61 -5.65 -15.82
C TRP A 165 -8.09 -5.97 -16.05
N HIS A 166 -8.58 -5.80 -17.28
CA HIS A 166 -10.00 -6.00 -17.66
C HIS A 166 -10.96 -5.17 -16.80
N ILE A 167 -10.58 -3.93 -16.48
CA ILE A 167 -11.37 -2.95 -15.74
C ILE A 167 -11.94 -1.91 -16.72
N ASP A 168 -13.18 -1.52 -16.52
CA ASP A 168 -13.78 -0.33 -17.15
C ASP A 168 -13.30 0.91 -16.37
N PRO A 169 -12.54 1.85 -16.99
CA PRO A 169 -12.01 3.02 -16.31
C PRO A 169 -13.09 3.96 -15.73
N HIS A 170 -14.34 3.79 -16.13
CA HIS A 170 -15.50 4.52 -15.61
C HIS A 170 -16.20 3.81 -14.44
N LYS A 171 -15.76 2.59 -14.08
CA LYS A 171 -16.32 1.77 -13.00
C LYS A 171 -15.30 1.52 -11.88
N ILE A 172 -14.58 2.55 -11.49
CA ILE A 172 -13.59 2.49 -10.40
C ILE A 172 -14.13 3.24 -9.20
N GLY A 173 -14.38 2.52 -8.12
CA GLY A 173 -14.78 3.06 -6.82
C GLY A 173 -13.67 2.97 -5.79
N VAL A 174 -13.90 3.58 -4.63
CA VAL A 174 -13.03 3.50 -3.45
C VAL A 174 -13.84 3.01 -2.26
N LEU A 175 -13.21 2.25 -1.38
CA LEU A 175 -13.76 1.75 -0.13
C LEU A 175 -12.71 1.93 0.96
N GLY A 176 -13.11 2.43 2.11
CA GLY A 176 -12.17 2.58 3.23
C GLY A 176 -12.84 2.36 4.56
N PHE A 177 -12.03 1.99 5.55
CA PHE A 177 -12.45 1.74 6.92
C PHE A 177 -11.78 2.72 7.87
N SER A 178 -12.53 3.30 8.83
CA SER A 178 -11.98 4.20 9.83
C SER A 178 -11.09 5.30 9.20
N ALA A 179 -9.78 5.32 9.46
CA ALA A 179 -8.81 6.22 8.81
C ALA A 179 -8.83 6.10 7.27
N GLY A 180 -8.94 4.89 6.75
CA GLY A 180 -9.10 4.64 5.31
C GLY A 180 -10.45 5.17 4.78
N GLY A 181 -11.51 5.15 5.61
CA GLY A 181 -12.80 5.76 5.28
C GLY A 181 -12.72 7.29 5.17
N HIS A 182 -11.98 7.94 6.10
CA HIS A 182 -11.66 9.36 5.99
C HIS A 182 -10.91 9.66 4.70
N MET A 183 -9.91 8.83 4.35
CA MET A 183 -9.14 8.99 3.12
C MET A 183 -10.02 8.81 1.88
N ALA A 184 -10.91 7.80 1.86
CA ALA A 184 -11.86 7.58 0.77
C ALA A 184 -12.75 8.81 0.57
N ALA A 185 -13.31 9.38 1.65
CA ALA A 185 -14.12 10.58 1.60
C ALA A 185 -13.35 11.82 1.12
N ALA A 186 -12.06 11.92 1.43
CA ALA A 186 -11.23 13.08 1.06
C ALA A 186 -10.84 13.11 -0.42
N ILE A 187 -10.91 11.98 -1.13
CA ILE A 187 -10.54 11.88 -2.55
C ILE A 187 -11.71 11.65 -3.50
N SER A 188 -12.95 11.57 -2.97
CA SER A 188 -14.20 11.35 -3.73
C SER A 188 -14.76 12.59 -4.37
#